data_16befb18ca2ae28d81a3f21a214720f7
#
_entry.id   16befb18ca2ae28d81a3f21a214720f7
#
_cell.length_a   1.000
_cell.length_b   1.000
_cell.length_c   1.000
_cell.angle_alpha   90.00
_cell.angle_beta   90.00
_cell.angle_gamma   90.00
#
_symmetry.space_group_name_H-M   'P 1'
#
loop_
_entity.id
_entity.type
_entity.pdbx_description
1 polymer ?
#
loop_
_entity_poly.entity_id
_entity_poly.type
_entity_poly.pdbx_seq_one_letter_code
_entity_poly.pdbx_strand_id
1 'polypeptide(L)'
;MDEAKLFDGSNYESGTPETSAVFAAITDRAANAFPDFEIERHIILGCFMDPASQMLVESQKIIDQLAQGPTGNTALDALAGDKAAAEALEGAEIPEYSPFDADPHGEYEVGDIDNTVRYASQLASAGHSLFVDSSIANNTAEQAAAIASRCVMNGRSVLYVPCVTDQKRRFVQAVAANEMSGQLLDIADDGANAAIDRQLIAAVGFQSGVASSRFDQISDELVGVRSRLTRYLGDLHGVSQEWGVSAYQTIQNLAQIAVLPTHPTTHVRLSKQTAHSIADKIEDWAAKLQRAGELGEYTITENDTAWYKASLYSEEEAVSAYQRVVELLRKVLPATREQVASTVQTCGFPIPTTAQEWGRQVMVLKNLRRVLDVFQPEIFERDIASMIEATKPKAERRAEGSSMGFWERRRHIKEAKGMLRVGAQVENLHEALLVVSKQADQWHMFVPHGGWPVLPTKLDDIIETQENLNRDMTALNAVLATTPQRGNLETVDFNQVEERLKALYDDKQALDNLPERARLERDFHSVGLDELIEDLNNRGIPNDAVAGELQLAWWTTAFEDIVKSSAIISNQDGSALQGAAERFAQVDVEHVRSIGPMVAQESMRRLCDMLFSRTQEANLLHTCLLYTTDAADEL
;
A
#
# COMPACT_ATOMS: atom_id res chain seq x y z
N MET A 1 50.79 -19.79 49.02
CA MET A 1 51.72 -20.51 49.89
C MET A 1 51.02 -20.76 51.23
N ASP A 2 51.02 -21.97 51.72
CA ASP A 2 50.33 -22.29 52.98
C ASP A 2 51.25 -21.89 54.15
N GLU A 3 50.93 -20.76 54.80
CA GLU A 3 51.71 -20.19 55.90
C GLU A 3 51.99 -21.19 57.03
N ALA A 4 51.02 -22.04 57.33
CA ALA A 4 51.12 -23.07 58.36
C ALA A 4 52.23 -24.14 58.10
N LYS A 5 52.68 -24.25 56.83
CA LYS A 5 53.77 -25.18 56.45
C LYS A 5 55.14 -24.48 56.32
N LEU A 6 55.15 -23.14 56.32
CA LEU A 6 56.38 -22.34 56.32
C LEU A 6 56.95 -22.20 57.72
N PHE A 7 56.11 -22.17 58.75
CA PHE A 7 56.47 -21.97 60.15
C PHE A 7 56.13 -23.20 60.99
N ASP A 8 56.84 -24.26 60.77
CA ASP A 8 56.82 -25.38 61.70
C ASP A 8 57.62 -25.02 62.97
N GLY A 9 56.88 -24.75 64.04
CA GLY A 9 57.45 -24.30 65.33
C GLY A 9 58.51 -25.18 66.00
N SER A 10 58.90 -26.24 65.36
CA SER A 10 59.92 -27.15 65.87
C SER A 10 61.36 -26.64 65.77
N ASN A 11 61.57 -25.53 65.07
CA ASN A 11 62.89 -24.96 64.79
C ASN A 11 63.20 -23.63 65.54
N TYR A 12 62.38 -23.21 66.52
CA TYR A 12 62.54 -21.97 67.22
C TYR A 12 62.79 -22.14 68.73
N GLU A 13 64.02 -21.81 69.22
CA GLU A 13 64.33 -21.87 70.60
C GLU A 13 63.69 -20.82 71.50
N SER A 14 63.10 -19.76 70.95
CA SER A 14 62.54 -18.61 71.70
C SER A 14 61.20 -18.09 71.14
N GLY A 15 60.48 -18.84 70.33
CA GLY A 15 59.24 -18.39 69.72
C GLY A 15 59.37 -17.41 68.49
N THR A 16 60.61 -17.07 68.15
CA THR A 16 60.90 -16.26 66.94
C THR A 16 61.62 -17.14 65.89
N PRO A 17 61.23 -17.16 64.66
CA PRO A 17 61.86 -17.92 63.62
C PRO A 17 63.30 -17.45 63.35
N GLU A 18 64.24 -18.42 63.24
CA GLU A 18 65.55 -18.09 62.70
C GLU A 18 65.44 -17.70 61.22
N THR A 19 65.80 -16.49 60.92
CA THR A 19 65.63 -15.87 59.58
C THR A 19 66.31 -16.72 58.48
N SER A 20 67.42 -17.35 58.77
CA SER A 20 68.15 -18.24 57.84
C SER A 20 67.35 -19.50 57.48
N ALA A 21 66.66 -20.10 58.42
CA ALA A 21 65.81 -21.29 58.20
C ALA A 21 64.55 -20.92 57.37
N VAL A 22 63.95 -19.73 57.62
CA VAL A 22 62.81 -19.26 56.86
C VAL A 22 63.21 -18.96 55.42
N PHE A 23 64.34 -18.26 55.20
CA PHE A 23 64.83 -17.97 53.85
C PHE A 23 65.20 -19.27 53.09
N ALA A 24 65.81 -20.23 53.71
CA ALA A 24 66.11 -21.54 53.13
C ALA A 24 64.80 -22.27 52.70
N ALA A 25 63.80 -22.32 53.56
CA ALA A 25 62.52 -22.95 53.27
C ALA A 25 61.76 -22.25 52.15
N ILE A 26 61.82 -20.93 52.01
CA ILE A 26 61.21 -20.16 50.93
C ILE A 26 61.97 -20.46 49.61
N THR A 27 63.32 -20.41 49.64
CA THR A 27 64.15 -20.67 48.47
C THR A 27 63.94 -22.09 47.94
N ASP A 28 63.93 -23.10 48.80
CA ASP A 28 63.66 -24.48 48.37
C ASP A 28 62.31 -24.70 47.73
N ARG A 29 61.31 -24.01 48.21
CA ARG A 29 59.97 -24.11 47.64
C ARG A 29 59.83 -23.28 46.33
N ALA A 30 60.43 -22.15 46.25
CA ALA A 30 60.39 -21.29 45.08
C ALA A 30 61.26 -21.81 43.94
N ALA A 31 62.40 -22.46 44.24
CA ALA A 31 63.33 -23.02 43.26
C ALA A 31 62.67 -24.02 42.26
N ASN A 32 61.67 -24.76 42.70
CA ASN A 32 60.94 -25.67 41.85
C ASN A 32 60.01 -24.97 40.81
N ALA A 33 59.55 -23.76 41.13
CA ALA A 33 58.66 -23.00 40.26
C ALA A 33 59.41 -21.86 39.50
N PHE A 34 60.48 -21.37 40.08
CA PHE A 34 61.29 -20.25 39.56
C PHE A 34 62.78 -20.59 39.69
N PRO A 35 63.45 -21.15 38.69
CA PRO A 35 64.83 -21.63 38.74
C PRO A 35 65.86 -20.59 39.16
N ASP A 36 65.62 -19.33 38.83
CA ASP A 36 66.50 -18.20 39.10
C ASP A 36 66.09 -17.38 40.36
N PHE A 37 65.29 -17.98 41.23
CA PHE A 37 64.83 -17.32 42.45
C PHE A 37 65.96 -17.18 43.49
N GLU A 38 66.34 -15.95 43.80
CA GLU A 38 67.29 -15.59 44.84
C GLU A 38 66.64 -14.72 45.89
N ILE A 39 66.98 -14.92 47.16
CA ILE A 39 66.60 -14.02 48.26
C ILE A 39 67.76 -13.15 48.64
N GLU A 40 67.64 -11.85 48.37
CA GLU A 40 68.58 -10.86 48.87
C GLU A 40 68.24 -10.51 50.33
N ARG A 41 69.29 -10.47 51.18
CA ARG A 41 69.12 -10.16 52.58
C ARG A 41 69.25 -8.62 52.80
N HIS A 42 68.07 -7.96 52.90
CA HIS A 42 67.98 -6.54 53.24
C HIS A 42 67.21 -6.35 54.52
N ILE A 43 67.63 -5.34 55.33
CA ILE A 43 66.84 -4.87 56.45
C ILE A 43 66.21 -3.56 56.01
N ILE A 44 64.87 -3.58 55.88
CA ILE A 44 64.08 -2.41 55.50
C ILE A 44 63.21 -2.06 56.71
N LEU A 45 63.37 -0.80 57.20
CA LEU A 45 62.43 -0.24 58.14
C LEU A 45 61.40 0.59 57.39
N GLY A 46 60.14 0.10 57.36
CA GLY A 46 59.08 0.78 56.69
C GLY A 46 57.72 0.54 57.36
N CYS A 47 56.80 1.42 57.11
CA CYS A 47 55.42 1.22 57.52
C CYS A 47 54.68 0.52 56.35
N PHE A 48 54.38 -0.77 56.49
CA PHE A 48 53.68 -1.56 55.48
C PHE A 48 52.22 -1.69 55.86
N MET A 49 51.36 -1.29 54.96
CA MET A 49 49.92 -1.64 55.05
C MET A 49 49.73 -3.05 54.55
N ASP A 50 49.06 -3.86 55.32
CA ASP A 50 48.60 -5.15 54.90
C ASP A 50 47.11 -5.04 54.46
N PRO A 51 46.84 -4.95 53.16
CA PRO A 51 45.46 -4.81 52.65
C PRO A 51 44.62 -6.06 53.00
N ALA A 52 45.24 -7.23 53.11
CA ALA A 52 44.53 -8.48 53.40
C ALA A 52 43.96 -8.50 54.82
N SER A 53 44.73 -8.03 55.80
CA SER A 53 44.25 -7.93 57.18
C SER A 53 43.10 -6.94 57.34
N GLN A 54 43.14 -5.82 56.62
CA GLN A 54 42.06 -4.85 56.63
C GLN A 54 40.82 -5.40 55.96
N MET A 55 40.97 -6.06 54.83
CA MET A 55 39.85 -6.74 54.11
C MET A 55 39.19 -7.80 54.97
N LEU A 56 39.97 -8.59 55.70
CA LEU A 56 39.45 -9.60 56.64
C LEU A 56 38.58 -8.98 57.73
N VAL A 57 39.07 -7.91 58.36
CA VAL A 57 38.32 -7.19 59.41
C VAL A 57 37.00 -6.61 58.86
N GLU A 58 37.02 -6.01 57.68
CA GLU A 58 35.81 -5.44 57.04
C GLU A 58 34.87 -6.55 56.60
N SER A 59 35.38 -7.64 56.01
CA SER A 59 34.57 -8.81 55.63
C SER A 59 33.88 -9.42 56.86
N GLN A 60 34.57 -9.53 57.99
CA GLN A 60 33.97 -10.03 59.22
C GLN A 60 32.83 -9.11 59.72
N LYS A 61 33.03 -7.78 59.65
CA LYS A 61 31.96 -6.83 60.00
C LYS A 61 30.73 -6.99 59.12
N ILE A 62 30.93 -7.20 57.80
CA ILE A 62 29.84 -7.42 56.85
C ILE A 62 29.11 -8.75 57.20
N ILE A 63 29.85 -9.81 57.48
CA ILE A 63 29.28 -11.09 57.90
C ILE A 63 28.44 -10.94 59.18
N ASP A 64 28.99 -10.22 60.18
CA ASP A 64 28.30 -9.98 61.43
C ASP A 64 27.03 -9.10 61.24
N GLN A 65 27.04 -8.18 60.32
CA GLN A 65 25.85 -7.36 59.94
C GLN A 65 24.80 -8.24 59.25
N LEU A 66 25.19 -9.04 58.28
CA LEU A 66 24.28 -9.98 57.57
C LEU A 66 23.65 -10.99 58.51
N ALA A 67 24.40 -11.42 59.56
CA ALA A 67 23.89 -12.30 60.62
C ALA A 67 22.84 -11.68 61.54
N GLN A 68 22.76 -10.34 61.58
CA GLN A 68 21.79 -9.61 62.43
C GLN A 68 20.43 -9.42 61.79
N GLY A 69 20.27 -9.68 60.49
CA GLY A 69 19.02 -9.60 59.76
C GLY A 69 19.13 -8.91 58.40
N PRO A 70 18.00 -8.61 57.75
CA PRO A 70 17.97 -7.96 56.41
C PRO A 70 18.76 -6.66 56.36
N THR A 71 19.49 -6.46 55.27
CA THR A 71 20.35 -5.30 55.08
C THR A 71 19.58 -4.03 54.71
N GLY A 72 18.32 -4.17 54.36
CA GLY A 72 17.51 -3.12 53.76
C GLY A 72 17.78 -2.89 52.26
N ASN A 73 18.66 -3.70 51.66
CA ASN A 73 18.88 -3.74 50.22
C ASN A 73 18.24 -5.02 49.67
N THR A 74 17.12 -4.91 49.02
CA THR A 74 16.31 -6.04 48.51
C THR A 74 17.11 -7.02 47.64
N ALA A 75 18.04 -6.48 46.81
CA ALA A 75 18.87 -7.34 45.97
C ALA A 75 19.89 -8.15 46.76
N LEU A 76 20.54 -7.57 47.79
CA LEU A 76 21.46 -8.27 48.67
C LEU A 76 20.75 -9.26 49.57
N ASP A 77 19.60 -8.90 50.10
CA ASP A 77 18.79 -9.76 50.94
C ASP A 77 18.26 -10.98 50.14
N ALA A 78 17.84 -10.79 48.89
CA ALA A 78 17.45 -11.86 47.99
C ALA A 78 18.64 -12.80 47.65
N LEU A 79 19.83 -12.23 47.38
CA LEU A 79 21.05 -13.03 47.18
C LEU A 79 21.45 -13.82 48.41
N ALA A 80 21.21 -13.25 49.61
CA ALA A 80 21.42 -13.94 50.89
C ALA A 80 20.37 -15.04 51.17
N GLY A 81 19.34 -15.18 50.36
CA GLY A 81 18.34 -16.23 50.46
C GLY A 81 17.03 -15.81 51.11
N ASP A 82 16.78 -14.51 51.31
CA ASP A 82 15.49 -14.00 51.79
C ASP A 82 14.44 -14.16 50.67
N LYS A 83 13.44 -14.98 50.92
CA LYS A 83 12.37 -15.26 49.95
C LYS A 83 11.45 -14.08 49.71
N ALA A 84 11.16 -13.29 50.73
CA ALA A 84 10.30 -12.10 50.58
C ALA A 84 10.97 -11.03 49.72
N ALA A 85 12.28 -10.88 49.89
CA ALA A 85 13.07 -9.98 49.04
C ALA A 85 13.15 -10.49 47.58
N ALA A 86 13.27 -11.80 47.36
CA ALA A 86 13.26 -12.39 46.02
C ALA A 86 11.90 -12.20 45.33
N GLU A 87 10.81 -12.47 46.05
CA GLU A 87 9.44 -12.24 45.54
C GLU A 87 9.17 -10.74 45.24
N ALA A 88 9.71 -9.83 46.04
CA ALA A 88 9.59 -8.41 45.81
C ALA A 88 10.35 -7.96 44.55
N LEU A 89 11.50 -8.53 44.24
CA LEU A 89 12.24 -8.26 43.02
C LEU A 89 11.54 -8.81 41.77
N GLU A 90 10.99 -10.04 41.86
CA GLU A 90 10.24 -10.64 40.75
C GLU A 90 8.93 -9.89 40.45
N GLY A 91 8.27 -9.35 41.47
CA GLY A 91 7.04 -8.57 41.34
C GLY A 91 7.23 -7.09 40.99
N ALA A 92 8.45 -6.61 40.86
CA ALA A 92 8.72 -5.21 40.58
C ALA A 92 8.28 -4.83 39.15
N GLU A 93 7.51 -3.76 39.00
CA GLU A 93 7.14 -3.22 37.68
C GLU A 93 8.37 -2.69 36.97
N ILE A 94 8.69 -3.27 35.83
CA ILE A 94 9.78 -2.84 34.95
C ILE A 94 9.21 -1.92 33.87
N PRO A 95 9.75 -0.69 33.70
CA PRO A 95 9.36 0.19 32.60
C PRO A 95 9.55 -0.47 31.24
N GLU A 96 8.61 -0.26 30.31
CA GLU A 96 8.76 -0.76 28.95
C GLU A 96 9.94 -0.10 28.24
N TYR A 97 10.67 -0.92 27.49
CA TYR A 97 11.71 -0.41 26.60
C TYR A 97 11.09 0.35 25.42
N SER A 98 11.49 1.60 25.23
CA SER A 98 11.15 2.38 24.06
C SER A 98 12.36 2.48 23.13
N PRO A 99 12.25 2.04 21.87
CA PRO A 99 13.31 2.22 20.87
C PRO A 99 13.40 3.66 20.37
N PHE A 100 12.46 4.52 20.76
CA PHE A 100 12.40 5.92 20.36
C PHE A 100 12.86 6.84 21.51
N ASP A 101 13.38 7.99 21.13
CA ASP A 101 13.79 9.00 22.07
C ASP A 101 12.65 9.44 22.98
N ALA A 102 12.97 9.66 24.25
CA ALA A 102 12.05 10.19 25.24
C ALA A 102 11.82 11.69 25.05
N ASP A 103 11.00 12.29 25.91
CA ASP A 103 10.86 13.75 25.98
C ASP A 103 12.20 14.35 26.37
N PRO A 104 12.79 15.27 25.56
CA PRO A 104 14.07 15.91 25.85
C PRO A 104 14.15 16.57 27.23
N HIS A 105 13.04 17.06 27.77
CA HIS A 105 13.02 17.63 29.13
C HIS A 105 13.28 16.60 30.22
N GLY A 106 13.12 15.32 29.92
CA GLY A 106 13.39 14.21 30.82
C GLY A 106 14.65 13.43 30.49
N GLU A 107 15.43 13.85 29.50
CA GLU A 107 16.70 13.25 29.13
C GLU A 107 17.84 13.90 29.98
N TYR A 108 18.31 13.17 30.99
CA TYR A 108 19.34 13.62 31.91
C TYR A 108 20.66 12.86 31.79
N GLU A 109 20.76 12.01 30.80
CA GLU A 109 21.94 11.23 30.50
C GLU A 109 22.98 12.07 29.75
N VAL A 110 24.17 12.23 30.33
CA VAL A 110 25.26 12.96 29.69
C VAL A 110 25.97 12.09 28.64
N GLY A 111 26.51 12.73 27.62
CA GLY A 111 27.26 12.09 26.56
C GLY A 111 26.35 11.56 25.44
N ASP A 112 26.99 11.10 24.36
CA ASP A 112 26.30 10.47 23.22
C ASP A 112 26.08 8.98 23.52
N ILE A 113 24.87 8.61 23.88
CA ILE A 113 24.50 7.28 24.31
C ILE A 113 23.32 6.73 23.46
N ASP A 114 23.28 5.42 23.32
CA ASP A 114 22.16 4.75 22.65
C ASP A 114 20.93 4.56 23.56
N ASN A 115 19.80 4.18 22.97
CA ASN A 115 18.56 3.97 23.71
C ASN A 115 18.63 2.80 24.71
N THR A 116 19.55 1.85 24.53
CA THR A 116 19.76 0.74 25.47
C THR A 116 20.35 1.26 26.77
N VAL A 117 21.36 2.15 26.69
CA VAL A 117 21.95 2.80 27.85
C VAL A 117 20.95 3.76 28.53
N ARG A 118 20.12 4.47 27.76
CA ARG A 118 19.00 5.27 28.32
C ARG A 118 18.04 4.39 29.12
N TYR A 119 17.66 3.24 28.56
CA TYR A 119 16.80 2.32 29.27
C TYR A 119 17.46 1.77 30.55
N ALA A 120 18.73 1.40 30.48
CA ALA A 120 19.48 1.01 31.66
C ALA A 120 19.53 2.13 32.74
N SER A 121 19.71 3.37 32.32
CA SER A 121 19.68 4.52 33.24
C SER A 121 18.29 4.74 33.87
N GLN A 122 17.21 4.53 33.13
CA GLN A 122 15.85 4.59 33.65
C GLN A 122 15.62 3.50 34.71
N LEU A 123 16.03 2.26 34.44
CA LEU A 123 15.94 1.16 35.39
C LEU A 123 16.73 1.45 36.66
N ALA A 124 18.01 1.87 36.53
CA ALA A 124 18.86 2.20 37.64
C ALA A 124 18.28 3.35 38.50
N SER A 125 17.79 4.41 37.87
CA SER A 125 17.18 5.53 38.56
C SER A 125 15.84 5.18 39.23
N ALA A 126 15.10 4.20 38.72
CA ALA A 126 13.92 3.63 39.35
C ALA A 126 14.26 2.73 40.55
N GLY A 127 15.53 2.29 40.67
CA GLY A 127 16.00 1.46 41.79
C GLY A 127 16.12 -0.03 41.46
N HIS A 128 16.03 -0.39 40.19
CA HIS A 128 16.26 -1.78 39.80
C HIS A 128 17.74 -2.12 39.77
N SER A 129 18.06 -3.33 40.21
CA SER A 129 19.38 -3.93 40.01
C SER A 129 19.46 -4.50 38.60
N LEU A 130 20.54 -4.17 37.88
CA LEU A 130 20.72 -4.60 36.49
C LEU A 130 22.17 -5.00 36.25
N PHE A 131 22.36 -5.88 35.29
CA PHE A 131 23.64 -6.23 34.72
C PHE A 131 23.71 -5.66 33.30
N VAL A 132 24.72 -4.86 33.01
CA VAL A 132 24.93 -4.29 31.69
C VAL A 132 26.10 -4.99 31.03
N ASP A 133 25.82 -5.82 30.02
CA ASP A 133 26.84 -6.43 29.16
C ASP A 133 27.17 -5.45 28.03
N SER A 134 28.38 -4.94 28.05
CA SER A 134 28.82 -3.95 27.07
C SER A 134 30.00 -4.50 26.26
N SER A 135 29.93 -4.33 24.93
CA SER A 135 31.03 -4.75 24.06
C SER A 135 32.32 -3.95 24.35
N ILE A 136 33.48 -4.54 24.07
CA ILE A 136 34.80 -3.91 24.28
C ILE A 136 34.94 -2.57 23.48
N ALA A 137 34.20 -2.42 22.40
CA ALA A 137 34.18 -1.23 21.57
C ALA A 137 33.45 -0.02 22.23
N ASN A 138 32.59 -0.29 23.22
CA ASN A 138 31.80 0.73 23.87
C ASN A 138 32.58 1.38 25.03
N ASN A 139 32.44 2.70 25.19
CA ASN A 139 33.04 3.43 26.29
C ASN A 139 32.22 3.25 27.58
N THR A 140 32.53 2.21 28.36
CA THR A 140 31.81 1.91 29.61
C THR A 140 31.87 3.04 30.64
N ALA A 141 32.89 3.89 30.58
CA ALA A 141 33.01 5.04 31.48
C ALA A 141 31.99 6.13 31.14
N GLU A 142 31.73 6.40 29.86
CA GLU A 142 30.68 7.33 29.41
C GLU A 142 29.30 6.80 29.76
N GLN A 143 29.06 5.49 29.55
CA GLN A 143 27.80 4.86 29.94
C GLN A 143 27.55 4.97 31.45
N ALA A 144 28.57 4.73 32.25
CA ALA A 144 28.49 4.89 33.72
C ALA A 144 28.22 6.36 34.12
N ALA A 145 28.85 7.32 33.45
CA ALA A 145 28.59 8.73 33.68
C ALA A 145 27.16 9.13 33.32
N ALA A 146 26.62 8.60 32.22
CA ALA A 146 25.24 8.81 31.80
C ALA A 146 24.23 8.26 32.82
N ILE A 147 24.45 7.03 33.31
CA ILE A 147 23.60 6.42 34.35
C ILE A 147 23.67 7.24 35.64
N ALA A 148 24.89 7.66 36.01
CA ALA A 148 25.11 8.47 37.21
C ALA A 148 24.39 9.81 37.13
N SER A 149 24.46 10.54 36.01
CA SER A 149 23.82 11.85 35.84
C SER A 149 22.30 11.76 36.01
N ARG A 150 21.64 10.77 35.41
CA ARG A 150 20.21 10.54 35.60
C ARG A 150 19.85 10.18 37.04
N CYS A 151 20.63 9.32 37.68
CA CYS A 151 20.41 8.96 39.08
C CYS A 151 20.50 10.19 39.98
N VAL A 152 21.49 11.03 39.78
CA VAL A 152 21.69 12.29 40.54
C VAL A 152 20.50 13.23 40.32
N MET A 153 20.03 13.39 39.07
CA MET A 153 18.86 14.21 38.75
C MET A 153 17.59 13.70 39.43
N ASN A 154 17.47 12.39 39.61
CA ASN A 154 16.37 11.78 40.37
C ASN A 154 16.57 11.79 41.89
N GLY A 155 17.58 12.55 42.41
CA GLY A 155 17.83 12.72 43.83
C GLY A 155 18.52 11.54 44.51
N ARG A 156 19.16 10.66 43.74
CA ARG A 156 19.92 9.52 44.27
C ARG A 156 21.39 9.85 44.42
N SER A 157 22.01 9.36 45.49
CA SER A 157 23.48 9.33 45.64
C SER A 157 24.04 8.16 44.83
N VAL A 158 25.14 8.41 44.12
CA VAL A 158 25.79 7.41 43.25
C VAL A 158 27.20 7.11 43.80
N LEU A 159 27.50 5.84 44.04
CA LEU A 159 28.83 5.36 44.34
C LEU A 159 29.36 4.57 43.12
N TYR A 160 30.42 5.09 42.50
CA TYR A 160 31.13 4.39 41.43
C TYR A 160 32.33 3.64 41.98
N VAL A 161 32.35 2.31 41.80
CA VAL A 161 33.43 1.43 42.28
C VAL A 161 34.16 0.83 41.08
N PRO A 162 35.30 1.40 40.66
CA PRO A 162 36.07 0.85 39.55
C PRO A 162 36.89 -0.37 39.98
N CYS A 163 37.01 -1.36 39.09
CA CYS A 163 37.86 -2.55 39.34
C CYS A 163 39.36 -2.25 39.19
N VAL A 164 39.73 -1.26 38.40
CA VAL A 164 41.11 -0.84 38.13
C VAL A 164 41.22 0.67 38.01
N THR A 165 42.43 1.19 38.32
CA THR A 165 42.72 2.65 38.32
C THR A 165 42.45 3.28 36.95
N ASP A 166 42.63 2.58 35.85
CA ASP A 166 42.34 3.10 34.49
C ASP A 166 40.84 3.37 34.28
N GLN A 167 39.97 2.52 34.80
CA GLN A 167 38.51 2.75 34.76
C GLN A 167 38.12 4.00 35.60
N LYS A 168 38.71 4.14 36.77
CA LYS A 168 38.55 5.36 37.60
C LYS A 168 38.90 6.60 36.79
N ARG A 169 40.10 6.61 36.19
CA ARG A 169 40.60 7.77 35.42
C ARG A 169 39.67 8.10 34.25
N ARG A 170 39.23 7.09 33.50
CA ARG A 170 38.29 7.29 32.36
C ARG A 170 36.93 7.82 32.81
N PHE A 171 36.41 7.31 33.93
CA PHE A 171 35.17 7.82 34.50
C PHE A 171 35.28 9.30 34.92
N VAL A 172 36.37 9.65 35.64
CA VAL A 172 36.65 11.05 36.01
C VAL A 172 36.74 11.95 34.77
N GLN A 173 37.40 11.46 33.70
CA GLN A 173 37.49 12.18 32.44
C GLN A 173 36.13 12.36 31.77
N ALA A 174 35.28 11.31 31.76
CA ALA A 174 33.94 11.36 31.19
C ALA A 174 33.05 12.38 31.95
N VAL A 175 33.12 12.38 33.28
CA VAL A 175 32.40 13.36 34.12
C VAL A 175 32.92 14.79 33.87
N ALA A 176 34.26 14.97 33.77
CA ALA A 176 34.85 16.26 33.48
C ALA A 176 34.53 16.78 32.07
N ALA A 177 34.53 15.92 31.07
CA ALA A 177 34.17 16.27 29.70
C ALA A 177 32.72 16.79 29.57
N ASN A 178 31.86 16.40 30.50
CA ASN A 178 30.46 16.82 30.57
C ASN A 178 30.23 17.94 31.62
N GLU A 179 31.28 18.66 32.04
CA GLU A 179 31.21 19.79 32.98
C GLU A 179 30.61 19.45 34.37
N MET A 180 30.71 18.18 34.78
CA MET A 180 30.15 17.68 36.05
C MET A 180 31.23 17.43 37.12
N SER A 181 32.46 17.89 36.94
CA SER A 181 33.58 17.64 37.87
C SER A 181 33.30 18.06 39.30
N GLY A 182 32.54 19.14 39.48
CA GLY A 182 32.16 19.65 40.82
C GLY A 182 31.20 18.73 41.59
N GLN A 183 30.63 17.72 40.92
CA GLN A 183 29.69 16.76 41.51
C GLN A 183 30.38 15.44 41.91
N LEU A 184 31.65 15.30 41.57
CA LEU A 184 32.44 14.08 41.82
C LEU A 184 33.31 14.27 43.05
N LEU A 185 33.15 13.41 44.04
CA LEU A 185 34.03 13.31 45.21
C LEU A 185 34.89 12.04 45.06
N ASP A 186 36.19 12.20 44.86
CA ASP A 186 37.15 11.11 44.82
C ASP A 186 37.61 10.74 46.22
N ILE A 187 37.10 9.63 46.77
CA ILE A 187 37.39 9.15 48.13
C ILE A 187 38.51 8.10 48.17
N ALA A 188 39.03 7.69 47.02
CA ALA A 188 40.01 6.62 46.90
C ALA A 188 41.46 7.11 46.70
N ASP A 189 41.76 8.39 47.02
CA ASP A 189 43.08 8.95 46.86
C ASP A 189 43.92 8.80 48.16
N ASP A 190 45.18 8.37 48.02
CA ASP A 190 46.07 8.04 49.14
C ASP A 190 46.47 9.23 50.04
N GLY A 191 45.98 10.40 49.84
CA GLY A 191 46.13 11.59 50.68
C GLY A 191 44.79 12.10 51.23
N ALA A 192 43.86 11.20 51.48
CA ALA A 192 42.44 11.37 51.46
C ALA A 192 41.83 12.59 52.16
N ASN A 193 42.20 12.91 53.42
CA ASN A 193 41.43 13.91 54.17
C ASN A 193 41.60 15.33 53.62
N ALA A 194 42.81 15.76 53.33
CA ALA A 194 43.04 17.11 52.78
C ALA A 194 42.62 17.26 51.31
N ALA A 195 42.55 16.16 50.58
CA ALA A 195 42.04 16.15 49.19
C ALA A 195 40.50 16.20 49.18
N ILE A 196 39.84 15.48 50.07
CA ILE A 196 38.38 15.48 50.26
C ILE A 196 37.90 16.88 50.65
N ASP A 197 38.54 17.51 51.66
CA ASP A 197 38.19 18.84 52.11
C ASP A 197 38.26 19.87 50.97
N ARG A 198 39.33 19.81 50.15
CA ARG A 198 39.48 20.70 48.97
C ARG A 198 38.43 20.44 47.92
N GLN A 199 38.07 19.19 47.67
CA GLN A 199 37.02 18.85 46.70
C GLN A 199 35.64 19.32 47.18
N LEU A 200 35.33 19.18 48.48
CA LEU A 200 34.10 19.68 49.06
C LEU A 200 34.00 21.20 48.97
N ILE A 201 35.09 21.93 49.29
CA ILE A 201 35.14 23.40 49.18
C ILE A 201 34.96 23.83 47.72
N ALA A 202 35.64 23.14 46.78
CA ALA A 202 35.50 23.40 45.35
C ALA A 202 34.07 23.12 44.84
N ALA A 203 33.44 22.07 45.34
CA ALA A 203 32.06 21.70 44.96
C ALA A 203 31.03 22.75 45.44
N VAL A 204 31.21 23.31 46.63
CA VAL A 204 30.36 24.39 47.17
C VAL A 204 30.50 25.67 46.35
N GLY A 205 31.71 25.96 45.88
CA GLY A 205 32.00 27.13 45.03
C GLY A 205 31.72 26.92 43.54
N PHE A 206 31.27 25.75 43.13
CA PHE A 206 31.04 25.44 41.73
C PHE A 206 29.84 26.19 41.16
N GLN A 207 30.06 26.91 40.06
CA GLN A 207 28.99 27.57 39.29
C GLN A 207 28.92 26.96 37.92
N SER A 208 27.74 26.50 37.55
CA SER A 208 27.49 26.00 36.20
C SER A 208 27.49 27.14 35.18
N GLY A 209 28.19 26.97 34.06
CA GLY A 209 28.26 27.96 32.98
C GLY A 209 26.97 28.11 32.16
N VAL A 210 25.99 27.23 32.36
CA VAL A 210 24.75 27.19 31.58
C VAL A 210 23.54 27.31 32.49
N ALA A 211 22.68 28.30 32.22
CA ALA A 211 21.43 28.46 32.94
C ALA A 211 20.44 27.37 32.60
N SER A 212 19.64 26.89 33.58
CA SER A 212 18.56 25.91 33.36
C SER A 212 17.56 26.35 32.27
N SER A 213 17.31 27.66 32.17
CA SER A 213 16.48 28.25 31.11
C SER A 213 16.99 27.97 29.69
N ARG A 214 18.31 27.81 29.52
CA ARG A 214 18.88 27.46 28.22
C ARG A 214 18.64 25.99 27.87
N PHE A 215 18.77 25.09 28.85
CA PHE A 215 18.40 23.68 28.67
C PHE A 215 16.94 23.54 28.26
N ASP A 216 16.02 24.21 28.96
CA ASP A 216 14.60 24.18 28.65
C ASP A 216 14.30 24.69 27.22
N GLN A 217 14.94 25.80 26.81
CA GLN A 217 14.77 26.34 25.45
C GLN A 217 15.26 25.39 24.36
N ILE A 218 16.43 24.75 24.58
CA ILE A 218 16.97 23.76 23.64
C ILE A 218 16.08 22.54 23.61
N SER A 219 15.58 22.08 24.76
CA SER A 219 14.65 20.96 24.87
C SER A 219 13.35 21.23 24.13
N ASP A 220 12.75 22.42 24.28
CA ASP A 220 11.56 22.85 23.54
C ASP A 220 11.79 22.82 22.01
N GLU A 221 12.95 23.33 21.57
CA GLU A 221 13.30 23.30 20.15
C GLU A 221 13.47 21.87 19.65
N LEU A 222 14.14 21.02 20.44
CA LEU A 222 14.35 19.60 20.09
C LEU A 222 13.03 18.85 20.02
N VAL A 223 12.09 19.07 20.94
CA VAL A 223 10.71 18.54 20.87
C VAL A 223 10.06 18.93 19.55
N GLY A 224 10.18 20.21 19.17
CA GLY A 224 9.59 20.70 17.92
C GLY A 224 10.19 20.03 16.67
N VAL A 225 11.49 19.81 16.66
CA VAL A 225 12.20 19.16 15.54
C VAL A 225 11.90 17.67 15.51
N ARG A 226 12.01 16.96 16.65
CA ARG A 226 11.68 15.54 16.77
C ARG A 226 10.22 15.27 16.37
N SER A 227 9.27 16.11 16.81
CA SER A 227 7.86 15.97 16.45
C SER A 227 7.61 16.07 14.93
N ARG A 228 8.36 16.96 14.25
CA ARG A 228 8.27 17.07 12.78
C ARG A 228 8.80 15.83 12.09
N LEU A 229 9.95 15.32 12.51
CA LEU A 229 10.56 14.11 11.94
C LEU A 229 9.73 12.85 12.26
N THR A 230 9.24 12.71 13.49
CA THR A 230 8.38 11.60 13.91
C THR A 230 7.08 11.59 13.13
N ARG A 231 6.48 12.76 12.90
CA ARG A 231 5.27 12.87 12.07
C ARG A 231 5.56 12.48 10.63
N TYR A 232 6.69 12.92 10.07
CA TYR A 232 7.11 12.50 8.74
C TYR A 232 7.30 10.98 8.64
N LEU A 233 7.99 10.39 9.61
CA LEU A 233 8.16 8.93 9.68
C LEU A 233 6.82 8.22 9.87
N GLY A 234 5.95 8.77 10.72
CA GLY A 234 4.59 8.26 10.92
C GLY A 234 3.77 8.26 9.63
N ASP A 235 3.80 9.36 8.87
CA ASP A 235 3.11 9.45 7.59
C ASP A 235 3.74 8.55 6.52
N LEU A 236 5.07 8.42 6.52
CA LEU A 236 5.79 7.56 5.55
C LEU A 236 5.53 6.07 5.80
N HIS A 237 5.54 5.64 7.06
CA HIS A 237 5.36 4.24 7.46
C HIS A 237 3.93 3.90 7.89
N GLY A 238 3.10 4.91 8.11
CA GLY A 238 1.70 4.73 8.47
C GLY A 238 0.93 3.99 7.37
N VAL A 239 0.23 2.93 7.75
CA VAL A 239 -0.59 2.16 6.82
C VAL A 239 -1.86 2.94 6.51
N SER A 240 -2.07 3.28 5.25
CA SER A 240 -3.31 3.89 4.78
C SER A 240 -4.49 2.93 5.02
N GLN A 241 -5.53 3.41 5.68
CA GLN A 241 -6.74 2.61 5.88
C GLN A 241 -7.45 2.27 4.55
N GLU A 242 -7.33 3.13 3.57
CA GLU A 242 -7.93 2.95 2.25
C GLU A 242 -7.17 1.93 1.41
N TRP A 243 -5.83 1.95 1.45
CA TRP A 243 -4.97 1.14 0.60
C TRP A 243 -4.38 -0.10 1.28
N GLY A 244 -4.44 -0.18 2.60
CA GLY A 244 -3.83 -1.28 3.37
C GLY A 244 -2.30 -1.32 3.34
N VAL A 245 -1.64 -0.30 2.77
CA VAL A 245 -0.19 -0.20 2.63
C VAL A 245 0.29 1.20 3.00
N SER A 246 1.57 1.34 3.36
CA SER A 246 2.20 2.63 3.63
C SER A 246 2.87 3.23 2.39
N ALA A 247 3.16 4.54 2.42
CA ALA A 247 3.96 5.19 1.38
C ALA A 247 5.33 4.52 1.21
N TYR A 248 5.97 4.14 2.31
CA TYR A 248 7.25 3.42 2.27
C TYR A 248 7.15 2.06 1.57
N GLN A 249 6.12 1.28 1.87
CA GLN A 249 5.88 0.00 1.20
C GLN A 249 5.61 0.18 -0.29
N THR A 250 4.87 1.22 -0.68
CA THR A 250 4.66 1.52 -2.11
C THR A 250 5.97 1.85 -2.82
N ILE A 251 6.86 2.65 -2.20
CA ILE A 251 8.19 2.96 -2.76
C ILE A 251 9.04 1.68 -2.90
N GLN A 252 9.03 0.80 -1.89
CA GLN A 252 9.78 -0.46 -1.96
C GLN A 252 9.30 -1.35 -3.11
N ASN A 253 7.98 -1.49 -3.29
CA ASN A 253 7.43 -2.28 -4.38
C ASN A 253 7.72 -1.66 -5.75
N LEU A 254 7.58 -0.33 -5.88
CA LEU A 254 7.96 0.38 -7.11
C LEU A 254 9.45 0.21 -7.44
N ALA A 255 10.33 0.24 -6.43
CA ALA A 255 11.76 -0.01 -6.62
C ALA A 255 12.03 -1.46 -7.08
N GLN A 256 11.30 -2.45 -6.55
CA GLN A 256 11.39 -3.85 -6.99
C GLN A 256 10.90 -4.00 -8.44
N ILE A 257 9.80 -3.34 -8.81
CA ILE A 257 9.29 -3.34 -10.18
C ILE A 257 10.28 -2.71 -11.15
N ALA A 258 10.94 -1.62 -10.77
CA ALA A 258 11.93 -0.93 -11.60
C ALA A 258 13.14 -1.78 -11.98
N VAL A 259 13.49 -2.80 -11.19
CA VAL A 259 14.61 -3.72 -11.47
C VAL A 259 14.17 -5.01 -12.17
N LEU A 260 12.89 -5.17 -12.49
CA LEU A 260 12.42 -6.32 -13.25
C LEU A 260 13.09 -6.36 -14.65
N PRO A 261 13.45 -7.54 -15.16
CA PRO A 261 14.06 -7.69 -16.50
C PRO A 261 13.16 -7.16 -17.63
N THR A 262 11.85 -7.14 -17.40
CA THR A 262 10.83 -6.66 -18.35
C THR A 262 10.74 -5.14 -18.43
N HIS A 263 11.34 -4.42 -17.47
CA HIS A 263 11.37 -2.95 -17.40
C HIS A 263 10.00 -2.31 -17.70
N PRO A 264 8.98 -2.52 -16.85
CA PRO A 264 7.66 -1.93 -17.08
C PRO A 264 7.74 -0.39 -17.08
N THR A 265 6.99 0.24 -17.99
CA THR A 265 7.09 1.69 -18.26
C THR A 265 5.75 2.38 -18.44
N THR A 266 4.65 1.75 -18.06
CA THR A 266 3.33 2.38 -18.21
C THR A 266 3.22 3.69 -17.42
N HIS A 267 2.56 4.66 -18.02
CA HIS A 267 2.17 5.92 -17.38
C HIS A 267 0.69 5.95 -16.98
N VAL A 268 -0.02 4.86 -17.23
CA VAL A 268 -1.44 4.75 -16.89
C VAL A 268 -1.62 4.81 -15.37
N ARG A 269 -2.63 5.57 -14.95
CA ARG A 269 -3.09 5.66 -13.56
C ARG A 269 -4.49 5.09 -13.48
N LEU A 270 -4.64 4.05 -12.69
CA LEU A 270 -5.94 3.44 -12.49
C LEU A 270 -6.87 4.38 -11.72
N SER A 271 -8.16 4.31 -11.98
CA SER A 271 -9.11 4.95 -11.09
C SER A 271 -9.04 4.30 -9.69
N LYS A 272 -9.35 5.04 -8.63
CA LYS A 272 -9.43 4.46 -7.27
C LYS A 272 -10.35 3.23 -7.21
N GLN A 273 -11.50 3.32 -7.85
CA GLN A 273 -12.47 2.22 -7.91
C GLN A 273 -11.88 0.98 -8.58
N THR A 274 -11.21 1.16 -9.72
CA THR A 274 -10.51 0.08 -10.43
C THR A 274 -9.42 -0.53 -9.54
N ALA A 275 -8.55 0.30 -8.98
CA ALA A 275 -7.42 -0.15 -8.16
C ALA A 275 -7.89 -0.96 -6.93
N HIS A 276 -8.96 -0.53 -6.25
CA HIS A 276 -9.54 -1.28 -5.13
C HIS A 276 -10.23 -2.56 -5.57
N SER A 277 -10.90 -2.58 -6.72
CA SER A 277 -11.60 -3.78 -7.22
C SER A 277 -10.64 -4.93 -7.55
N ILE A 278 -9.40 -4.62 -7.90
CA ILE A 278 -8.38 -5.60 -8.28
C ILE A 278 -7.34 -5.89 -7.18
N ALA A 279 -7.30 -5.10 -6.10
CA ALA A 279 -6.27 -5.14 -5.07
C ALA A 279 -6.02 -6.54 -4.49
N ASP A 280 -7.10 -7.22 -4.05
CA ASP A 280 -7.03 -8.54 -3.41
C ASP A 280 -6.65 -9.67 -4.39
N LYS A 281 -6.71 -9.42 -5.70
CA LYS A 281 -6.55 -10.42 -6.78
C LYS A 281 -5.68 -9.91 -7.92
N ILE A 282 -4.70 -9.07 -7.61
CA ILE A 282 -3.86 -8.46 -8.64
C ILE A 282 -3.11 -9.49 -9.49
N GLU A 283 -2.69 -10.60 -8.87
CA GLU A 283 -2.03 -11.72 -9.56
C GLU A 283 -2.99 -12.44 -10.51
N ASP A 284 -4.25 -12.64 -10.11
CA ASP A 284 -5.28 -13.23 -10.96
C ASP A 284 -5.57 -12.34 -12.18
N TRP A 285 -5.63 -11.02 -11.97
CA TRP A 285 -5.81 -10.07 -13.06
C TRP A 285 -4.59 -9.99 -13.98
N ALA A 286 -3.39 -10.06 -13.43
CA ALA A 286 -2.16 -10.17 -14.21
C ALA A 286 -2.14 -11.43 -15.08
N ALA A 287 -2.54 -12.58 -14.51
CA ALA A 287 -2.66 -13.82 -15.26
C ALA A 287 -3.72 -13.75 -16.36
N LYS A 288 -4.87 -13.12 -16.11
CA LYS A 288 -5.90 -12.88 -17.12
C LYS A 288 -5.41 -11.99 -18.26
N LEU A 289 -4.70 -10.91 -17.94
CA LEU A 289 -4.09 -10.02 -18.96
C LEU A 289 -3.04 -10.77 -19.79
N GLN A 290 -2.18 -11.55 -19.15
CA GLN A 290 -1.22 -12.40 -19.85
C GLN A 290 -1.92 -13.41 -20.74
N ARG A 291 -2.98 -14.06 -20.26
CA ARG A 291 -3.77 -14.99 -21.05
C ARG A 291 -4.43 -14.32 -22.25
N ALA A 292 -4.95 -13.10 -22.09
CA ALA A 292 -5.49 -12.33 -23.22
C ALA A 292 -4.41 -12.06 -24.28
N GLY A 293 -3.19 -11.73 -23.87
CA GLY A 293 -2.05 -11.57 -24.77
C GLY A 293 -1.68 -12.85 -25.51
N GLU A 294 -1.70 -14.02 -24.85
CA GLU A 294 -1.50 -15.33 -25.49
C GLU A 294 -2.57 -15.63 -26.56
N LEU A 295 -3.79 -15.14 -26.35
CA LEU A 295 -4.90 -15.25 -27.30
C LEU A 295 -4.84 -14.18 -28.41
N GLY A 296 -3.82 -13.32 -28.40
CA GLY A 296 -3.57 -12.32 -29.43
C GLY A 296 -4.22 -10.96 -29.19
N GLU A 297 -4.66 -10.65 -27.96
CA GLU A 297 -5.33 -9.37 -27.67
C GLU A 297 -4.47 -8.16 -28.03
N TYR A 298 -3.16 -8.23 -27.81
CA TYR A 298 -2.22 -7.13 -28.06
C TYR A 298 -1.53 -7.19 -29.43
N THR A 299 -1.86 -8.17 -30.28
CA THR A 299 -1.17 -8.37 -31.58
C THR A 299 -2.12 -8.45 -32.75
N ILE A 300 -3.38 -8.90 -32.56
CA ILE A 300 -4.37 -9.05 -33.61
C ILE A 300 -5.06 -7.72 -33.84
N THR A 301 -5.03 -7.23 -35.09
CA THR A 301 -5.67 -6.01 -35.53
C THR A 301 -6.94 -6.28 -36.35
N GLU A 302 -7.68 -5.22 -36.68
CA GLU A 302 -8.88 -5.31 -37.53
C GLU A 302 -8.60 -5.87 -38.94
N ASN A 303 -7.34 -5.84 -39.38
CA ASN A 303 -6.92 -6.34 -40.69
C ASN A 303 -6.57 -7.83 -40.68
N ASP A 304 -6.39 -8.42 -39.50
CA ASP A 304 -5.93 -9.81 -39.36
C ASP A 304 -7.11 -10.79 -39.29
N THR A 305 -8.27 -10.35 -38.86
CA THR A 305 -9.47 -11.22 -38.73
C THR A 305 -10.76 -10.48 -39.02
N ALA A 306 -11.63 -11.13 -39.80
CA ALA A 306 -12.96 -10.64 -40.07
C ALA A 306 -13.88 -10.64 -38.82
N TRP A 307 -13.55 -11.45 -37.82
CA TRP A 307 -14.24 -11.55 -36.54
C TRP A 307 -13.71 -10.62 -35.47
N TYR A 308 -12.86 -9.65 -35.83
CA TYR A 308 -12.23 -8.73 -34.87
C TYR A 308 -13.27 -8.05 -33.97
N LYS A 309 -13.11 -8.22 -32.66
CA LYS A 309 -14.04 -7.68 -31.62
C LYS A 309 -15.50 -8.11 -31.77
N ALA A 310 -15.78 -9.26 -32.40
CA ALA A 310 -17.13 -9.76 -32.44
C ALA A 310 -17.64 -10.18 -31.06
N SER A 311 -18.89 -9.84 -30.75
CA SER A 311 -19.53 -10.11 -29.44
C SER A 311 -19.95 -11.59 -29.32
N LEU A 312 -18.96 -12.48 -29.16
CA LEU A 312 -19.14 -13.92 -29.00
C LEU A 312 -18.46 -14.35 -27.69
N TYR A 313 -19.23 -14.77 -26.70
CA TYR A 313 -18.77 -15.04 -25.34
C TYR A 313 -18.75 -16.51 -24.97
N SER A 314 -19.26 -17.39 -25.83
CA SER A 314 -19.22 -18.85 -25.65
C SER A 314 -18.91 -19.58 -26.95
N GLU A 315 -18.42 -20.83 -26.83
CA GLU A 315 -18.18 -21.68 -27.99
C GLU A 315 -19.45 -21.97 -28.75
N GLU A 316 -20.59 -22.14 -28.03
CA GLU A 316 -21.89 -22.37 -28.67
C GLU A 316 -22.34 -21.15 -29.51
N GLU A 317 -22.11 -19.93 -29.01
CA GLU A 317 -22.38 -18.70 -29.77
C GLU A 317 -21.49 -18.59 -30.99
N ALA A 318 -20.20 -18.91 -30.88
CA ALA A 318 -19.26 -18.90 -32.00
C ALA A 318 -19.65 -19.95 -33.07
N VAL A 319 -19.99 -21.18 -32.67
CA VAL A 319 -20.46 -22.21 -33.56
C VAL A 319 -21.78 -21.81 -34.25
N SER A 320 -22.72 -21.24 -33.47
CA SER A 320 -24.02 -20.78 -34.02
C SER A 320 -23.83 -19.63 -35.01
N ALA A 321 -22.95 -18.65 -34.71
CA ALA A 321 -22.64 -17.55 -35.61
C ALA A 321 -22.00 -18.05 -36.90
N TYR A 322 -21.04 -18.97 -36.80
CA TYR A 322 -20.42 -19.58 -37.99
C TYR A 322 -21.40 -20.37 -38.82
N GLN A 323 -22.27 -21.18 -38.20
CA GLN A 323 -23.32 -21.92 -38.91
C GLN A 323 -24.26 -21.00 -39.69
N ARG A 324 -24.62 -19.83 -39.11
CA ARG A 324 -25.40 -18.80 -39.81
C ARG A 324 -24.69 -18.23 -41.02
N VAL A 325 -23.38 -17.95 -40.88
CA VAL A 325 -22.55 -17.50 -42.01
C VAL A 325 -22.56 -18.55 -43.12
N VAL A 326 -22.39 -19.85 -42.79
CA VAL A 326 -22.43 -20.96 -43.75
C VAL A 326 -23.80 -21.04 -44.43
N GLU A 327 -24.88 -20.95 -43.66
CA GLU A 327 -26.25 -21.04 -44.17
C GLU A 327 -26.60 -19.86 -45.07
N LEU A 328 -26.28 -18.64 -44.63
CA LEU A 328 -26.45 -17.44 -45.45
C LEU A 328 -25.68 -17.54 -46.77
N LEU A 329 -24.39 -17.89 -46.71
CA LEU A 329 -23.51 -17.89 -47.86
C LEU A 329 -23.86 -18.99 -48.85
N ARG A 330 -24.15 -20.21 -48.39
CA ARG A 330 -24.29 -21.39 -49.24
C ARG A 330 -25.72 -21.72 -49.65
N LYS A 331 -26.71 -21.24 -48.89
CA LYS A 331 -28.12 -21.57 -49.17
C LYS A 331 -29.00 -20.35 -49.39
N VAL A 332 -29.06 -19.47 -48.37
CA VAL A 332 -30.05 -18.38 -48.35
C VAL A 332 -29.76 -17.32 -49.40
N LEU A 333 -28.50 -16.85 -49.50
CA LEU A 333 -28.14 -15.80 -50.45
C LEU A 333 -28.22 -16.24 -51.90
N PRO A 334 -27.76 -17.46 -52.31
CA PRO A 334 -27.96 -17.95 -53.65
C PRO A 334 -29.46 -18.13 -54.00
N ALA A 335 -30.27 -18.69 -53.09
CA ALA A 335 -31.71 -18.83 -53.27
C ALA A 335 -32.39 -17.45 -53.40
N THR A 336 -31.99 -16.48 -52.57
CA THR A 336 -32.49 -15.11 -52.67
C THR A 336 -32.18 -14.49 -54.03
N ARG A 337 -30.97 -14.66 -54.57
CA ARG A 337 -30.60 -14.13 -55.89
C ARG A 337 -31.44 -14.76 -57.03
N GLU A 338 -31.65 -16.07 -56.97
CA GLU A 338 -32.51 -16.76 -57.92
C GLU A 338 -33.96 -16.26 -57.84
N GLN A 339 -34.48 -16.08 -56.62
CA GLN A 339 -35.82 -15.57 -56.37
C GLN A 339 -35.96 -14.09 -56.81
N VAL A 340 -34.95 -13.27 -56.56
CA VAL A 340 -34.88 -11.87 -57.05
C VAL A 340 -34.96 -11.88 -58.58
N ALA A 341 -34.09 -12.65 -59.25
CA ALA A 341 -34.08 -12.67 -60.73
C ALA A 341 -35.44 -13.12 -61.31
N SER A 342 -36.03 -14.19 -60.72
CA SER A 342 -37.35 -14.69 -61.11
C SER A 342 -38.46 -13.67 -60.86
N THR A 343 -38.45 -13.02 -59.71
CA THR A 343 -39.46 -11.99 -59.34
C THR A 343 -39.38 -10.76 -60.21
N VAL A 344 -38.17 -10.26 -60.48
CA VAL A 344 -37.93 -9.14 -61.37
C VAL A 344 -38.48 -9.42 -62.77
N GLN A 345 -38.21 -10.63 -63.27
CA GLN A 345 -38.71 -11.03 -64.59
C GLN A 345 -40.25 -11.19 -64.64
N THR A 346 -40.84 -11.70 -63.56
CA THR A 346 -42.28 -12.01 -63.51
C THR A 346 -43.11 -10.78 -63.14
N CYS A 347 -42.69 -9.99 -62.20
CA CYS A 347 -43.44 -8.88 -61.63
C CYS A 347 -43.06 -7.51 -62.23
N GLY A 348 -41.93 -7.42 -62.94
CA GLY A 348 -41.43 -6.16 -63.49
C GLY A 348 -40.86 -5.20 -62.44
N PHE A 349 -40.47 -5.72 -61.25
CA PHE A 349 -39.88 -4.94 -60.19
C PHE A 349 -38.45 -4.47 -60.57
N PRO A 350 -37.98 -3.31 -60.06
CA PRO A 350 -36.58 -2.95 -60.19
C PRO A 350 -35.71 -3.98 -59.46
N ILE A 351 -34.50 -4.18 -59.95
CA ILE A 351 -33.54 -5.08 -59.32
C ILE A 351 -33.15 -4.53 -57.95
N PRO A 352 -33.45 -5.20 -56.82
CA PRO A 352 -33.05 -4.77 -55.50
C PRO A 352 -31.54 -4.98 -55.35
N THR A 353 -30.84 -3.97 -54.79
CA THR A 353 -29.40 -4.04 -54.52
C THR A 353 -29.11 -4.49 -53.10
N THR A 354 -30.05 -4.30 -52.19
CA THR A 354 -29.89 -4.64 -50.76
C THR A 354 -30.98 -5.58 -50.26
N ALA A 355 -30.69 -6.29 -49.17
CA ALA A 355 -31.67 -7.15 -48.52
C ALA A 355 -32.89 -6.36 -48.00
N GLN A 356 -32.68 -5.12 -47.58
CA GLN A 356 -33.78 -4.23 -47.17
C GLN A 356 -34.72 -3.86 -48.32
N GLU A 357 -34.15 -3.55 -49.49
CA GLU A 357 -34.98 -3.29 -50.70
C GLU A 357 -35.75 -4.54 -51.11
N TRP A 358 -35.09 -5.70 -51.10
CA TRP A 358 -35.75 -6.97 -51.38
C TRP A 358 -36.87 -7.23 -50.38
N GLY A 359 -36.64 -7.04 -49.07
CA GLY A 359 -37.67 -7.20 -48.05
C GLY A 359 -38.89 -6.31 -48.26
N ARG A 360 -38.71 -5.06 -48.75
CA ARG A 360 -39.82 -4.16 -49.12
C ARG A 360 -40.61 -4.70 -50.30
N GLN A 361 -39.94 -5.25 -51.32
CA GLN A 361 -40.59 -5.85 -52.46
C GLN A 361 -41.39 -7.10 -52.08
N VAL A 362 -40.81 -8.00 -51.27
CA VAL A 362 -41.50 -9.21 -50.77
C VAL A 362 -42.70 -8.84 -49.91
N MET A 363 -42.59 -7.77 -49.08
CA MET A 363 -43.72 -7.29 -48.28
C MET A 363 -44.89 -6.80 -49.16
N VAL A 364 -44.58 -6.09 -50.24
CA VAL A 364 -45.61 -5.67 -51.20
C VAL A 364 -46.26 -6.91 -51.84
N LEU A 365 -45.48 -7.91 -52.28
CA LEU A 365 -46.03 -9.14 -52.85
C LEU A 365 -46.90 -9.92 -51.83
N LYS A 366 -46.48 -10.01 -50.56
CA LYS A 366 -47.25 -10.63 -49.48
C LYS A 366 -48.60 -9.94 -49.25
N ASN A 367 -48.59 -8.59 -49.29
CA ASN A 367 -49.80 -7.82 -49.13
C ASN A 367 -50.72 -7.86 -50.38
N LEU A 368 -50.13 -7.84 -51.59
CA LEU A 368 -50.85 -8.01 -52.83
C LEU A 368 -51.55 -9.37 -52.92
N ARG A 369 -50.91 -10.43 -52.47
CA ARG A 369 -51.50 -11.78 -52.35
C ARG A 369 -52.81 -11.72 -51.55
N ARG A 370 -52.79 -11.08 -50.36
CA ARG A 370 -53.98 -10.92 -49.52
C ARG A 370 -55.12 -10.23 -50.24
N VAL A 371 -54.81 -9.24 -51.08
CA VAL A 371 -55.80 -8.52 -51.91
C VAL A 371 -56.29 -9.45 -53.01
N LEU A 372 -55.37 -10.13 -53.70
CA LEU A 372 -55.71 -11.02 -54.83
C LEU A 372 -56.41 -12.33 -54.42
N ASP A 373 -56.32 -12.71 -53.14
CA ASP A 373 -57.11 -13.82 -52.55
C ASP A 373 -58.59 -13.42 -52.44
N VAL A 374 -58.87 -12.12 -52.32
CA VAL A 374 -60.27 -11.60 -52.21
C VAL A 374 -60.81 -11.01 -53.50
N PHE A 375 -60.00 -10.28 -54.26
CA PHE A 375 -60.38 -9.59 -55.48
C PHE A 375 -59.72 -10.23 -56.72
N GLN A 376 -60.37 -10.08 -57.88
CA GLN A 376 -59.74 -10.35 -59.15
C GLN A 376 -58.67 -9.33 -59.50
N PRO A 377 -57.59 -9.70 -60.23
CA PRO A 377 -56.49 -8.81 -60.56
C PRO A 377 -56.89 -7.53 -61.31
N GLU A 378 -57.95 -7.65 -62.11
CA GLU A 378 -58.52 -6.56 -62.93
C GLU A 378 -58.97 -5.34 -62.06
N ILE A 379 -59.13 -5.52 -60.75
CA ILE A 379 -59.49 -4.43 -59.83
C ILE A 379 -58.43 -3.29 -59.85
N PHE A 380 -57.17 -3.58 -60.08
CA PHE A 380 -56.08 -2.65 -60.14
C PHE A 380 -56.10 -1.73 -61.38
N GLU A 381 -56.87 -2.11 -62.44
CA GLU A 381 -57.10 -1.28 -63.61
C GLU A 381 -58.41 -0.49 -63.53
N ARG A 382 -59.16 -0.65 -62.44
CA ARG A 382 -60.45 0.03 -62.26
C ARG A 382 -60.25 1.36 -61.45
N ASP A 383 -61.29 2.18 -61.55
CA ASP A 383 -61.38 3.40 -60.78
C ASP A 383 -61.70 3.08 -59.30
N ILE A 384 -60.65 2.67 -58.56
CA ILE A 384 -60.74 2.29 -57.12
C ILE A 384 -61.22 3.50 -56.31
N ALA A 385 -60.81 4.72 -56.62
CA ALA A 385 -61.21 5.91 -55.91
C ALA A 385 -62.73 6.14 -55.97
N SER A 386 -63.34 5.99 -57.12
CA SER A 386 -64.80 6.07 -57.28
C SER A 386 -65.52 4.90 -56.59
N MET A 387 -64.95 3.73 -56.54
CA MET A 387 -65.49 2.59 -55.78
C MET A 387 -65.43 2.80 -54.26
N ILE A 388 -64.35 3.36 -53.76
CA ILE A 388 -64.22 3.75 -52.36
C ILE A 388 -65.26 4.80 -52.00
N GLU A 389 -65.37 5.86 -52.77
CA GLU A 389 -66.36 6.91 -52.56
C GLU A 389 -67.80 6.38 -52.59
N ALA A 390 -68.10 5.45 -53.49
CA ALA A 390 -69.41 4.80 -53.58
C ALA A 390 -69.76 3.91 -52.39
N THR A 391 -68.75 3.28 -51.72
CA THR A 391 -68.93 2.37 -50.61
C THR A 391 -68.82 3.04 -49.24
N LYS A 392 -68.47 4.35 -49.16
CA LYS A 392 -68.39 5.09 -47.91
C LYS A 392 -69.66 4.95 -47.06
N PRO A 393 -69.55 4.81 -45.74
CA PRO A 393 -70.66 4.80 -44.78
C PRO A 393 -71.52 6.07 -44.92
N LYS A 394 -72.84 5.94 -44.68
CA LYS A 394 -73.80 7.08 -44.83
C LYS A 394 -73.45 8.28 -43.95
N ALA A 395 -72.82 8.04 -42.78
CA ALA A 395 -72.42 9.10 -41.83
C ALA A 395 -71.26 9.92 -42.42
N GLU A 396 -70.22 9.32 -42.95
CA GLU A 396 -69.03 9.95 -43.53
C GLU A 396 -69.38 10.73 -44.82
N ARG A 397 -70.18 10.16 -45.68
CA ARG A 397 -70.65 10.83 -46.89
C ARG A 397 -71.45 12.12 -46.62
N ARG A 398 -72.23 12.16 -45.50
CA ARG A 398 -72.93 13.38 -45.09
C ARG A 398 -71.99 14.43 -44.54
N ALA A 399 -70.95 14.02 -43.86
CA ALA A 399 -69.96 14.92 -43.29
C ALA A 399 -69.08 15.57 -44.38
N GLU A 400 -68.70 14.81 -45.39
CA GLU A 400 -67.78 15.27 -46.45
C GLU A 400 -68.46 15.86 -47.71
N GLY A 401 -69.79 15.79 -47.79
CA GLY A 401 -70.55 16.41 -48.90
C GLY A 401 -70.37 15.69 -50.26
N SER A 402 -70.50 14.35 -50.31
CA SER A 402 -70.33 13.56 -51.54
C SER A 402 -71.23 14.03 -52.67
N SER A 403 -70.62 14.25 -53.85
CA SER A 403 -71.32 14.71 -55.06
C SER A 403 -71.82 13.52 -55.94
N MET A 404 -71.53 12.25 -55.60
CA MET A 404 -71.86 11.09 -56.39
C MET A 404 -73.36 10.78 -56.43
N GLY A 405 -73.96 10.70 -57.62
CA GLY A 405 -75.38 10.37 -57.87
C GLY A 405 -75.75 8.93 -57.42
N PHE A 406 -77.06 8.75 -57.09
CA PHE A 406 -77.56 7.43 -56.65
C PHE A 406 -77.32 6.28 -57.63
N TRP A 407 -77.50 6.51 -58.88
CA TRP A 407 -77.31 5.50 -59.94
C TRP A 407 -75.85 5.20 -60.25
N GLU A 408 -75.03 6.18 -60.21
CA GLU A 408 -73.57 6.13 -60.34
C GLU A 408 -72.97 5.31 -59.19
N ARG A 409 -73.36 5.64 -57.98
CA ARG A 409 -72.99 4.87 -56.80
C ARG A 409 -73.36 3.42 -56.86
N ARG A 410 -74.62 3.11 -57.30
CA ARG A 410 -75.06 1.75 -57.40
C ARG A 410 -74.25 0.98 -58.46
N ARG A 411 -73.84 1.63 -59.52
CA ARG A 411 -72.99 1.06 -60.58
C ARG A 411 -71.60 0.70 -60.00
N HIS A 412 -70.93 1.59 -59.30
CA HIS A 412 -69.58 1.36 -58.71
C HIS A 412 -69.63 0.31 -57.58
N ILE A 413 -70.68 0.28 -56.78
CA ILE A 413 -70.87 -0.82 -55.80
C ILE A 413 -71.05 -2.16 -56.48
N LYS A 414 -71.85 -2.23 -57.59
CA LYS A 414 -72.00 -3.45 -58.33
C LYS A 414 -70.70 -3.87 -59.01
N GLU A 415 -69.98 -2.96 -59.56
CA GLU A 415 -68.66 -3.17 -60.14
C GLU A 415 -67.67 -3.72 -59.11
N ALA A 416 -67.55 -3.07 -57.97
CA ALA A 416 -66.72 -3.54 -56.87
C ALA A 416 -67.07 -4.93 -56.37
N LYS A 417 -68.36 -5.22 -56.26
CA LYS A 417 -68.81 -6.59 -55.92
C LYS A 417 -68.55 -7.62 -57.04
N GLY A 418 -68.54 -7.17 -58.27
CA GLY A 418 -68.22 -8.01 -59.43
C GLY A 418 -66.72 -8.37 -59.49
N MET A 419 -65.87 -7.59 -58.83
CA MET A 419 -64.43 -7.84 -58.74
C MET A 419 -64.06 -8.84 -57.62
N LEU A 420 -65.02 -9.20 -56.78
CA LEU A 420 -64.75 -10.24 -55.75
C LEU A 420 -64.57 -11.63 -56.41
N ARG A 421 -63.65 -12.43 -55.91
CA ARG A 421 -63.50 -13.83 -56.31
C ARG A 421 -64.69 -14.66 -55.85
N VAL A 422 -65.01 -15.69 -56.61
CA VAL A 422 -66.07 -16.63 -56.26
C VAL A 422 -65.78 -17.28 -54.91
N GLY A 423 -66.69 -17.07 -53.94
CA GLY A 423 -66.55 -17.58 -52.57
C GLY A 423 -65.86 -16.68 -51.58
N ALA A 424 -65.32 -15.52 -52.00
CA ALA A 424 -64.74 -14.56 -51.07
C ALA A 424 -65.84 -13.83 -50.25
N GLN A 425 -65.75 -13.85 -48.92
CA GLN A 425 -66.67 -13.15 -48.03
C GLN A 425 -65.96 -11.92 -47.50
N VAL A 426 -66.55 -10.73 -47.74
CA VAL A 426 -66.05 -9.47 -47.27
C VAL A 426 -67.07 -8.79 -46.36
N GLU A 427 -66.82 -8.69 -45.09
CA GLU A 427 -67.74 -8.06 -44.13
C GLU A 427 -67.89 -6.54 -44.38
N ASN A 428 -66.82 -5.86 -44.70
CA ASN A 428 -66.82 -4.44 -44.98
C ASN A 428 -66.11 -4.14 -46.34
N LEU A 429 -66.93 -3.98 -47.40
CA LEU A 429 -66.41 -3.76 -48.75
C LEU A 429 -65.63 -2.42 -48.84
N HIS A 430 -65.99 -1.38 -48.08
CA HIS A 430 -65.31 -0.10 -48.06
C HIS A 430 -63.88 -0.25 -47.53
N GLU A 431 -63.72 -0.88 -46.37
CA GLU A 431 -62.40 -1.12 -45.79
C GLU A 431 -61.52 -2.00 -46.69
N ALA A 432 -62.10 -3.02 -47.29
CA ALA A 432 -61.40 -3.89 -48.23
C ALA A 432 -60.88 -3.06 -49.46
N LEU A 433 -61.70 -2.14 -50.02
CA LEU A 433 -61.27 -1.28 -51.11
C LEU A 433 -60.20 -0.26 -50.70
N LEU A 434 -60.22 0.23 -49.46
CA LEU A 434 -59.15 1.08 -48.93
C LEU A 434 -57.80 0.32 -48.87
N VAL A 435 -57.86 -0.96 -48.50
CA VAL A 435 -56.67 -1.86 -48.54
C VAL A 435 -56.20 -2.03 -49.98
N VAL A 436 -57.12 -2.29 -50.95
CA VAL A 436 -56.77 -2.37 -52.36
C VAL A 436 -56.09 -1.10 -52.87
N SER A 437 -56.63 0.07 -52.57
CA SER A 437 -56.05 1.38 -52.96
C SER A 437 -54.62 1.53 -52.40
N LYS A 438 -54.45 1.27 -51.12
CA LYS A 438 -53.12 1.33 -50.50
C LYS A 438 -52.12 0.38 -51.16
N GLN A 439 -52.54 -0.84 -51.49
CA GLN A 439 -51.68 -1.80 -52.16
C GLN A 439 -51.42 -1.45 -53.63
N ALA A 440 -52.39 -0.83 -54.32
CA ALA A 440 -52.21 -0.31 -55.67
C ALA A 440 -51.14 0.82 -55.68
N ASP A 441 -51.23 1.77 -54.72
CA ASP A 441 -50.22 2.81 -54.59
C ASP A 441 -48.82 2.23 -54.34
N GLN A 442 -48.70 1.25 -53.44
CA GLN A 442 -47.43 0.58 -53.14
C GLN A 442 -46.88 -0.20 -54.34
N TRP A 443 -47.75 -0.86 -55.11
CA TRP A 443 -47.38 -1.56 -56.33
C TRP A 443 -46.86 -0.60 -57.38
N HIS A 444 -47.59 0.52 -57.65
CA HIS A 444 -47.20 1.53 -58.62
C HIS A 444 -45.87 2.26 -58.26
N MET A 445 -45.46 2.28 -57.00
CA MET A 445 -44.12 2.76 -56.65
C MET A 445 -43.02 1.90 -57.30
N PHE A 446 -43.23 0.62 -57.44
CA PHE A 446 -42.25 -0.30 -58.04
C PHE A 446 -42.46 -0.47 -59.54
N VAL A 447 -43.70 -0.41 -60.00
CA VAL A 447 -44.09 -0.63 -61.41
C VAL A 447 -45.03 0.50 -61.90
N PRO A 448 -44.49 1.72 -62.17
CA PRO A 448 -45.31 2.92 -62.48
C PRO A 448 -46.19 2.79 -63.71
N HIS A 449 -45.80 1.97 -64.69
CA HIS A 449 -46.50 1.76 -65.96
C HIS A 449 -47.01 0.30 -66.13
N GLY A 450 -47.03 -0.50 -65.06
CA GLY A 450 -47.50 -1.86 -65.09
C GLY A 450 -49.01 -1.96 -65.07
N GLY A 451 -49.57 -3.08 -65.70
CA GLY A 451 -50.96 -3.45 -65.61
C GLY A 451 -51.29 -3.99 -64.21
N TRP A 452 -52.09 -5.01 -64.12
CA TRP A 452 -52.38 -5.66 -62.85
C TRP A 452 -51.19 -6.44 -62.30
N PRO A 453 -51.06 -6.61 -60.96
CA PRO A 453 -49.99 -7.35 -60.34
C PRO A 453 -50.07 -8.83 -60.68
N VAL A 454 -48.90 -9.38 -61.08
CA VAL A 454 -48.69 -10.85 -61.26
C VAL A 454 -47.84 -11.31 -60.08
N LEU A 455 -48.34 -12.35 -59.39
CA LEU A 455 -47.60 -12.95 -58.29
C LEU A 455 -46.66 -14.07 -58.76
N PRO A 456 -45.46 -14.22 -58.22
CA PRO A 456 -44.59 -15.37 -58.51
C PRO A 456 -45.25 -16.66 -58.05
N THR A 457 -45.00 -17.75 -58.76
CA THR A 457 -45.64 -19.08 -58.51
C THR A 457 -45.22 -19.71 -57.17
N LYS A 458 -44.08 -19.32 -56.61
CA LYS A 458 -43.53 -19.80 -55.32
C LYS A 458 -43.42 -18.71 -54.30
N LEU A 459 -44.46 -17.91 -54.16
CA LEU A 459 -44.42 -16.75 -53.26
C LEU A 459 -44.21 -17.16 -51.79
N ASP A 460 -44.71 -18.32 -51.35
CA ASP A 460 -44.51 -18.80 -49.98
C ASP A 460 -43.06 -19.12 -49.72
N ASP A 461 -42.35 -19.76 -50.63
CA ASP A 461 -40.92 -20.06 -50.53
C ASP A 461 -40.09 -18.75 -50.52
N ILE A 462 -40.53 -17.75 -51.31
CA ILE A 462 -39.88 -16.41 -51.32
C ILE A 462 -40.02 -15.71 -49.96
N ILE A 463 -41.23 -15.77 -49.38
CA ILE A 463 -41.51 -15.16 -48.08
C ILE A 463 -40.67 -15.86 -47.00
N GLU A 464 -40.63 -17.18 -46.97
CA GLU A 464 -39.86 -17.96 -46.02
C GLU A 464 -38.36 -17.69 -46.15
N THR A 465 -37.83 -17.66 -47.37
CA THR A 465 -36.41 -17.36 -47.62
C THR A 465 -36.06 -15.95 -47.16
N GLN A 466 -36.94 -14.96 -47.42
CA GLN A 466 -36.71 -13.57 -46.97
C GLN A 466 -36.81 -13.45 -45.45
N GLU A 467 -37.72 -14.15 -44.79
CA GLU A 467 -37.82 -14.16 -43.33
C GLU A 467 -36.58 -14.80 -42.71
N ASN A 468 -36.04 -15.87 -43.30
CA ASN A 468 -34.78 -16.49 -42.90
C ASN A 468 -33.59 -15.55 -43.13
N LEU A 469 -33.52 -14.90 -44.30
CA LEU A 469 -32.48 -13.90 -44.59
C LEU A 469 -32.44 -12.80 -43.56
N ASN A 470 -33.59 -12.19 -43.27
CA ASN A 470 -33.71 -11.13 -42.28
C ASN A 470 -33.29 -11.60 -40.90
N ARG A 471 -33.82 -12.72 -40.42
CA ARG A 471 -33.52 -13.27 -39.10
C ARG A 471 -32.03 -13.49 -38.94
N ASP A 472 -31.38 -14.12 -39.91
CA ASP A 472 -29.99 -14.51 -39.79
C ASP A 472 -29.05 -13.31 -39.99
N MET A 473 -29.40 -12.35 -40.86
CA MET A 473 -28.67 -11.08 -40.99
C MET A 473 -28.79 -10.23 -39.73
N THR A 474 -29.99 -10.11 -39.15
CA THR A 474 -30.18 -9.36 -37.91
C THR A 474 -29.38 -9.97 -36.76
N ALA A 475 -29.40 -11.31 -36.64
CA ALA A 475 -28.62 -12.00 -35.62
C ALA A 475 -27.10 -11.84 -35.82
N LEU A 476 -26.63 -11.89 -37.07
CA LEU A 476 -25.23 -11.70 -37.39
C LEU A 476 -24.79 -10.23 -37.19
N ASN A 477 -25.64 -9.27 -37.55
CA ASN A 477 -25.42 -7.86 -37.28
C ASN A 477 -25.24 -7.57 -35.77
N ALA A 478 -26.00 -8.24 -34.90
CA ALA A 478 -25.86 -8.10 -33.45
C ALA A 478 -24.47 -8.59 -32.96
N VAL A 479 -24.00 -9.73 -33.51
CA VAL A 479 -22.66 -10.25 -33.19
C VAL A 479 -21.55 -9.33 -33.69
N LEU A 480 -21.71 -8.73 -34.86
CA LEU A 480 -20.74 -7.88 -35.53
C LEU A 480 -20.90 -6.39 -35.15
N ALA A 481 -21.76 -6.04 -34.22
CA ALA A 481 -22.03 -4.64 -33.86
C ALA A 481 -20.81 -3.88 -33.35
N THR A 482 -19.87 -4.56 -32.75
CA THR A 482 -18.63 -4.02 -32.15
C THR A 482 -17.44 -4.09 -33.10
N THR A 483 -17.57 -4.74 -34.26
CA THR A 483 -16.48 -4.79 -35.25
C THR A 483 -16.29 -3.42 -35.96
N PRO A 484 -15.04 -3.00 -36.25
CA PRO A 484 -14.79 -1.70 -36.93
C PRO A 484 -15.42 -1.57 -38.31
N GLN A 485 -15.51 -2.65 -39.08
CA GLN A 485 -16.16 -2.67 -40.39
C GLN A 485 -17.68 -2.64 -40.28
N ARG A 486 -18.19 -1.59 -39.66
CA ARG A 486 -19.61 -1.38 -39.40
C ARG A 486 -20.36 -1.15 -40.70
N GLY A 487 -21.25 -2.04 -41.04
CA GLY A 487 -22.26 -1.87 -42.04
C GLY A 487 -23.34 -2.88 -41.76
N ASN A 488 -24.57 -2.41 -41.57
CA ASN A 488 -25.71 -3.31 -41.45
C ASN A 488 -25.83 -4.14 -42.73
N LEU A 489 -25.68 -5.45 -42.63
CA LEU A 489 -25.75 -6.38 -43.75
C LEU A 489 -27.04 -6.24 -44.58
N GLU A 490 -28.11 -5.75 -43.97
CA GLU A 490 -29.38 -5.51 -44.63
C GLU A 490 -29.36 -4.33 -45.62
N THR A 491 -28.51 -3.33 -45.36
CA THR A 491 -28.43 -2.07 -46.13
C THR A 491 -27.28 -2.01 -47.12
N VAL A 492 -26.40 -3.00 -47.08
CA VAL A 492 -25.23 -3.13 -47.94
C VAL A 492 -25.59 -3.93 -49.19
N ASP A 493 -24.90 -3.63 -50.30
CA ASP A 493 -25.09 -4.36 -51.57
C ASP A 493 -24.83 -5.85 -51.40
N PHE A 494 -25.64 -6.68 -52.09
CA PHE A 494 -25.54 -8.14 -52.01
C PHE A 494 -24.15 -8.69 -52.36
N ASN A 495 -23.38 -8.05 -53.22
CA ASN A 495 -22.02 -8.50 -53.55
C ASN A 495 -21.09 -8.22 -52.36
N GLN A 496 -21.21 -7.07 -51.72
CA GLN A 496 -20.44 -6.74 -50.51
C GLN A 496 -20.84 -7.64 -49.33
N VAL A 497 -22.12 -7.99 -49.21
CA VAL A 497 -22.58 -8.99 -48.22
C VAL A 497 -21.91 -10.33 -48.48
N GLU A 498 -21.86 -10.78 -49.72
CA GLU A 498 -21.21 -12.06 -50.09
C GLU A 498 -19.70 -12.02 -49.77
N GLU A 499 -19.01 -10.93 -50.09
CA GLU A 499 -17.58 -10.77 -49.78
C GLU A 499 -17.33 -10.84 -48.27
N ARG A 500 -18.16 -10.14 -47.48
CA ARG A 500 -18.06 -10.18 -46.01
C ARG A 500 -18.37 -11.58 -45.47
N LEU A 501 -19.41 -12.25 -45.95
CA LEU A 501 -19.73 -13.61 -45.52
C LEU A 501 -18.62 -14.61 -45.91
N LYS A 502 -17.95 -14.41 -47.05
CA LYS A 502 -16.79 -15.20 -47.44
C LYS A 502 -15.61 -14.96 -46.49
N ALA A 503 -15.29 -13.69 -46.17
CA ALA A 503 -14.24 -13.38 -45.23
C ALA A 503 -14.46 -14.02 -43.86
N LEU A 504 -15.70 -13.94 -43.33
CA LEU A 504 -16.09 -14.58 -42.07
C LEU A 504 -16.03 -16.11 -42.16
N TYR A 505 -16.40 -16.68 -43.32
CA TYR A 505 -16.37 -18.13 -43.57
C TYR A 505 -14.93 -18.66 -43.61
N ASP A 506 -14.03 -17.95 -44.33
CA ASP A 506 -12.66 -18.38 -44.52
C ASP A 506 -11.85 -18.25 -43.22
N ASP A 507 -12.22 -17.33 -42.33
CA ASP A 507 -11.55 -17.04 -41.06
C ASP A 507 -12.16 -17.83 -39.87
N LYS A 508 -12.46 -19.11 -40.10
CA LYS A 508 -13.02 -19.98 -39.05
C LYS A 508 -12.09 -20.13 -37.83
N GLN A 509 -10.78 -20.17 -38.06
CA GLN A 509 -9.79 -20.42 -37.00
C GLN A 509 -9.77 -19.32 -35.95
N ALA A 510 -10.12 -18.09 -36.31
CA ALA A 510 -10.21 -16.96 -35.35
C ALA A 510 -11.27 -17.23 -34.26
N LEU A 511 -12.29 -18.04 -34.55
CA LEU A 511 -13.34 -18.36 -33.59
C LEU A 511 -12.91 -19.31 -32.48
N ASP A 512 -11.79 -20.01 -32.61
CA ASP A 512 -11.30 -20.95 -31.60
C ASP A 512 -10.88 -20.20 -30.31
N ASN A 513 -10.28 -19.00 -30.44
CA ASN A 513 -9.80 -18.19 -29.34
C ASN A 513 -10.69 -16.99 -28.99
N LEU A 514 -11.54 -16.57 -29.92
CA LEU A 514 -12.36 -15.36 -29.78
C LEU A 514 -13.30 -15.37 -28.58
N PRO A 515 -14.02 -16.46 -28.23
CA PRO A 515 -14.94 -16.45 -27.10
C PRO A 515 -14.24 -16.24 -25.76
N GLU A 516 -13.05 -16.83 -25.58
CA GLU A 516 -12.26 -16.63 -24.36
C GLU A 516 -11.74 -15.20 -24.31
N ARG A 517 -11.22 -14.67 -25.42
CA ARG A 517 -10.73 -13.30 -25.53
C ARG A 517 -11.82 -12.28 -25.27
N ALA A 518 -13.00 -12.44 -25.89
CA ALA A 518 -14.13 -11.54 -25.67
C ALA A 518 -14.66 -11.55 -24.22
N ARG A 519 -14.60 -12.71 -23.54
CA ARG A 519 -14.92 -12.79 -22.10
C ARG A 519 -13.92 -12.02 -21.27
N LEU A 520 -12.62 -12.19 -21.52
CA LEU A 520 -11.58 -11.48 -20.83
C LEU A 520 -11.68 -9.95 -21.04
N GLU A 521 -11.89 -9.51 -22.28
CA GLU A 521 -12.11 -8.09 -22.60
C GLU A 521 -13.32 -7.50 -21.83
N ARG A 522 -14.42 -8.23 -21.78
CA ARG A 522 -15.59 -7.84 -20.98
C ARG A 522 -15.28 -7.78 -19.48
N ASP A 523 -14.53 -8.76 -18.97
CA ASP A 523 -14.09 -8.77 -17.57
C ASP A 523 -13.23 -7.53 -17.26
N PHE A 524 -12.28 -7.20 -18.12
CA PHE A 524 -11.42 -6.03 -17.98
C PHE A 524 -12.21 -4.71 -18.02
N HIS A 525 -13.13 -4.60 -18.96
CA HIS A 525 -14.03 -3.44 -19.06
C HIS A 525 -14.88 -3.28 -17.78
N SER A 526 -15.36 -4.39 -17.22
CA SER A 526 -16.20 -4.38 -16.01
C SER A 526 -15.47 -3.80 -14.78
N VAL A 527 -14.15 -3.90 -14.71
CA VAL A 527 -13.32 -3.38 -13.63
C VAL A 527 -12.60 -2.07 -13.99
N GLY A 528 -12.71 -1.62 -15.25
CA GLY A 528 -12.15 -0.34 -15.71
C GLY A 528 -10.67 -0.40 -16.07
N LEU A 529 -10.19 -1.51 -16.64
CA LEU A 529 -8.81 -1.68 -17.12
C LEU A 529 -8.61 -1.25 -18.59
N ASP A 530 -9.61 -0.61 -19.22
CA ASP A 530 -9.60 -0.24 -20.64
C ASP A 530 -8.39 0.60 -21.04
N GLU A 531 -8.07 1.65 -20.25
CA GLU A 531 -6.93 2.53 -20.52
C GLU A 531 -5.60 1.79 -20.47
N LEU A 532 -5.46 0.82 -19.55
CA LEU A 532 -4.25 0.00 -19.47
C LEU A 532 -4.12 -0.91 -20.69
N ILE A 533 -5.22 -1.55 -21.11
CA ILE A 533 -5.23 -2.41 -22.31
C ILE A 533 -4.89 -1.60 -23.55
N GLU A 534 -5.44 -0.42 -23.69
CA GLU A 534 -5.12 0.49 -24.81
C GLU A 534 -3.64 0.87 -24.81
N ASP A 535 -3.06 1.17 -23.65
CA ASP A 535 -1.63 1.47 -23.50
C ASP A 535 -0.76 0.25 -23.88
N LEU A 536 -1.12 -0.95 -23.40
CA LEU A 536 -0.42 -2.19 -23.73
C LEU A 536 -0.44 -2.46 -25.23
N ASN A 537 -1.60 -2.28 -25.88
CA ASN A 537 -1.78 -2.44 -27.31
C ASN A 537 -0.94 -1.43 -28.10
N ASN A 538 -1.01 -0.15 -27.75
CA ASN A 538 -0.30 0.93 -28.45
C ASN A 538 1.21 0.79 -28.37
N ARG A 539 1.72 0.24 -27.27
CA ARG A 539 3.16 0.01 -27.05
C ARG A 539 3.64 -1.35 -27.55
N GLY A 540 2.74 -2.25 -27.88
CA GLY A 540 3.08 -3.62 -28.32
C GLY A 540 3.84 -4.41 -27.25
N ILE A 541 3.38 -4.37 -26.03
CA ILE A 541 4.06 -4.98 -24.87
C ILE A 541 4.06 -6.51 -25.00
N PRO A 542 5.20 -7.18 -24.82
CA PRO A 542 5.26 -8.64 -24.84
C PRO A 542 4.53 -9.25 -23.64
N ASN A 543 3.95 -10.44 -23.84
CA ASN A 543 3.08 -11.08 -22.87
C ASN A 543 3.69 -11.30 -21.49
N ASP A 544 5.00 -11.57 -21.42
CA ASP A 544 5.75 -11.76 -20.18
C ASP A 544 5.94 -10.46 -19.36
N ALA A 545 5.81 -9.31 -20.02
CA ALA A 545 5.93 -8.00 -19.38
C ALA A 545 4.60 -7.43 -18.86
N VAL A 546 3.47 -7.93 -19.31
CA VAL A 546 2.13 -7.39 -19.01
C VAL A 546 1.83 -7.36 -17.50
N ALA A 547 2.25 -8.39 -16.77
CA ALA A 547 2.06 -8.47 -15.32
C ALA A 547 2.79 -7.32 -14.60
N GLY A 548 4.02 -7.00 -15.02
CA GLY A 548 4.79 -5.88 -14.47
C GLY A 548 4.14 -4.52 -14.75
N GLU A 549 3.55 -4.35 -15.92
CA GLU A 549 2.84 -3.11 -16.30
C GLU A 549 1.60 -2.87 -15.42
N LEU A 550 0.79 -3.91 -15.16
CA LEU A 550 -0.33 -3.83 -14.25
C LEU A 550 0.11 -3.47 -12.82
N GLN A 551 1.17 -4.15 -12.33
CA GLN A 551 1.71 -3.87 -11.00
C GLN A 551 2.23 -2.43 -10.91
N LEU A 552 2.95 -1.96 -11.92
CA LEU A 552 3.42 -0.57 -11.96
C LEU A 552 2.27 0.42 -11.93
N ALA A 553 1.22 0.22 -12.73
CA ALA A 553 0.03 1.07 -12.76
C ALA A 553 -0.65 1.12 -11.38
N TRP A 554 -0.84 -0.03 -10.74
CA TRP A 554 -1.49 -0.14 -9.44
C TRP A 554 -0.67 0.53 -8.33
N TRP A 555 0.60 0.16 -8.20
CA TRP A 555 1.48 0.69 -7.15
C TRP A 555 1.71 2.19 -7.29
N THR A 556 1.83 2.70 -8.52
CA THR A 556 1.98 4.14 -8.74
C THR A 556 0.70 4.90 -8.39
N THR A 557 -0.47 4.33 -8.72
CA THR A 557 -1.76 4.92 -8.34
C THR A 557 -1.91 5.00 -6.83
N ALA A 558 -1.61 3.90 -6.12
CA ALA A 558 -1.65 3.86 -4.66
C ALA A 558 -0.67 4.86 -4.04
N PHE A 559 0.57 4.90 -4.53
CA PHE A 559 1.60 5.83 -4.06
C PHE A 559 1.16 7.29 -4.21
N GLU A 560 0.72 7.69 -5.40
CA GLU A 560 0.30 9.07 -5.66
C GLU A 560 -0.87 9.50 -4.78
N ASP A 561 -1.81 8.60 -4.52
CA ASP A 561 -2.96 8.91 -3.68
C ASP A 561 -2.59 9.02 -2.20
N ILE A 562 -1.77 8.09 -1.69
CA ILE A 562 -1.25 8.13 -0.32
C ILE A 562 -0.43 9.40 -0.10
N VAL A 563 0.47 9.74 -1.04
CA VAL A 563 1.29 10.97 -0.95
C VAL A 563 0.41 12.22 -0.98
N LYS A 564 -0.59 12.29 -1.84
CA LYS A 564 -1.54 13.43 -1.90
C LYS A 564 -2.35 13.59 -0.62
N SER A 565 -2.61 12.50 0.11
CA SER A 565 -3.35 12.53 1.38
C SER A 565 -2.54 13.08 2.55
N SER A 566 -1.20 13.02 2.47
CA SER A 566 -0.30 13.55 3.50
C SER A 566 0.31 14.90 3.08
N ALA A 567 -0.08 15.96 3.77
CA ALA A 567 0.48 17.30 3.53
C ALA A 567 1.99 17.38 3.82
N ILE A 568 2.49 16.51 4.68
CA ILE A 568 3.91 16.48 5.07
C ILE A 568 4.74 15.82 3.96
N ILE A 569 4.29 14.69 3.43
CA ILE A 569 5.02 13.98 2.36
C ILE A 569 4.90 14.75 1.04
N SER A 570 3.71 15.28 0.70
CA SER A 570 3.46 15.95 -0.57
C SER A 570 4.19 17.28 -0.74
N ASN A 571 4.47 18.00 0.37
CA ASN A 571 5.08 19.32 0.36
C ASN A 571 6.60 19.31 0.58
N GLN A 572 7.20 18.14 0.76
CA GLN A 572 8.65 18.05 1.02
C GLN A 572 9.41 17.80 -0.28
N ASP A 573 10.20 18.79 -0.69
CA ASP A 573 11.31 18.52 -1.57
C ASP A 573 12.48 17.92 -0.73
N GLY A 574 13.42 17.23 -1.38
CA GLY A 574 14.55 16.60 -0.68
C GLY A 574 15.41 17.61 0.13
N SER A 575 15.43 18.87 -0.26
CA SER A 575 16.20 19.93 0.39
C SER A 575 15.59 20.34 1.73
N ALA A 576 14.27 20.39 1.83
CA ALA A 576 13.57 20.70 3.08
C ALA A 576 13.73 19.59 4.11
N LEU A 577 13.72 18.32 3.68
CA LEU A 577 13.95 17.19 4.56
C LEU A 577 15.40 17.13 5.05
N GLN A 578 16.36 17.36 4.15
CA GLN A 578 17.78 17.45 4.50
C GLN A 578 18.02 18.59 5.51
N GLY A 579 17.46 19.78 5.27
CA GLY A 579 17.57 20.91 6.20
C GLY A 579 16.94 20.62 7.57
N ALA A 580 15.85 19.84 7.62
CA ALA A 580 15.26 19.40 8.88
C ALA A 580 16.16 18.42 9.63
N ALA A 581 16.79 17.47 8.93
CA ALA A 581 17.73 16.52 9.51
C ALA A 581 19.02 17.21 10.01
N GLU A 582 19.57 18.15 9.25
CA GLU A 582 20.72 18.96 9.66
C GLU A 582 20.41 19.79 10.91
N ARG A 583 19.23 20.41 10.95
CA ARG A 583 18.79 21.14 12.13
C ARG A 583 18.62 20.25 13.34
N PHE A 584 18.03 19.06 13.16
CA PHE A 584 17.92 18.07 14.22
C PHE A 584 19.30 17.73 14.81
N ALA A 585 20.26 17.38 13.97
CA ALA A 585 21.62 17.04 14.43
C ALA A 585 22.29 18.17 15.20
N GLN A 586 22.10 19.43 14.79
CA GLN A 586 22.65 20.60 15.52
C GLN A 586 22.02 20.77 16.90
N VAL A 587 20.68 20.75 16.95
CA VAL A 587 19.94 20.98 18.21
C VAL A 587 20.15 19.82 19.17
N ASP A 588 20.23 18.57 18.66
CA ASP A 588 20.51 17.38 19.46
C ASP A 588 21.89 17.46 20.13
N VAL A 589 22.94 17.84 19.39
CA VAL A 589 24.28 18.06 19.95
C VAL A 589 24.28 19.18 20.99
N GLU A 590 23.58 20.30 20.76
CA GLU A 590 23.45 21.38 21.73
C GLU A 590 22.70 20.92 22.99
N HIS A 591 21.65 20.11 22.81
CA HIS A 591 20.91 19.55 23.94
C HIS A 591 21.79 18.64 24.80
N VAL A 592 22.48 17.67 24.19
CA VAL A 592 23.41 16.77 24.90
C VAL A 592 24.46 17.55 25.68
N ARG A 593 25.04 18.59 25.08
CA ARG A 593 26.03 19.47 25.77
C ARG A 593 25.44 20.29 26.91
N SER A 594 24.14 20.56 26.88
CA SER A 594 23.48 21.34 27.94
C SER A 594 23.11 20.53 29.18
N ILE A 595 23.06 19.18 29.05
CA ILE A 595 22.64 18.28 30.13
C ILE A 595 23.61 18.35 31.34
N GLY A 596 24.93 18.20 31.12
CA GLY A 596 25.91 18.17 32.21
C GLY A 596 25.90 19.43 33.08
N PRO A 597 26.03 20.64 32.50
CA PRO A 597 25.88 21.89 33.23
C PRO A 597 24.54 22.03 33.96
N MET A 598 23.44 21.60 33.35
CA MET A 598 22.11 21.63 33.98
C MET A 598 22.04 20.67 35.18
N VAL A 599 22.52 19.42 35.01
CA VAL A 599 22.60 18.44 36.11
C VAL A 599 23.44 18.97 37.25
N ALA A 600 24.61 19.57 36.97
CA ALA A 600 25.48 20.16 37.97
C ALA A 600 24.78 21.30 38.73
N GLN A 601 24.11 22.20 38.05
CA GLN A 601 23.38 23.30 38.67
C GLN A 601 22.21 22.81 39.54
N GLU A 602 21.40 21.91 39.03
CA GLU A 602 20.21 21.40 39.74
C GLU A 602 20.61 20.57 40.98
N SER A 603 21.64 19.74 40.88
CA SER A 603 22.13 18.97 42.02
C SER A 603 22.71 19.88 43.11
N MET A 604 23.39 20.96 42.75
CA MET A 604 23.87 21.93 43.71
C MET A 604 22.73 22.68 44.39
N ARG A 605 21.72 23.11 43.60
CA ARG A 605 20.51 23.73 44.14
C ARG A 605 19.82 22.81 45.15
N ARG A 606 19.63 21.53 44.83
CA ARG A 606 19.05 20.55 45.74
C ARG A 606 19.88 20.31 46.98
N LEU A 607 21.20 20.24 46.84
CA LEU A 607 22.11 20.14 47.98
C LEU A 607 21.97 21.33 48.91
N CYS A 608 21.97 22.56 48.38
CA CYS A 608 21.75 23.77 49.16
C CYS A 608 20.39 23.75 49.88
N ASP A 609 19.29 23.42 49.14
CA ASP A 609 17.96 23.34 49.72
C ASP A 609 17.89 22.30 50.87
N MET A 610 18.57 21.16 50.72
CA MET A 610 18.63 20.13 51.73
C MET A 610 19.43 20.60 52.96
N LEU A 611 20.55 21.27 52.77
CA LEU A 611 21.35 21.84 53.85
C LEU A 611 20.59 22.91 54.63
N PHE A 612 19.91 23.81 53.92
CA PHE A 612 19.11 24.88 54.53
C PHE A 612 17.85 24.39 55.26
N SER A 613 17.26 23.27 54.80
CA SER A 613 16.08 22.70 55.43
C SER A 613 16.34 21.94 56.73
N ARG A 614 17.61 21.46 56.95
CA ARG A 614 17.93 20.53 58.04
C ARG A 614 18.54 21.15 59.30
N THR A 615 18.96 22.40 59.26
CA THR A 615 19.65 22.99 60.43
C THR A 615 19.09 24.37 60.81
N GLN A 616 18.87 24.60 62.13
CA GLN A 616 18.66 25.94 62.65
C GLN A 616 19.93 26.84 62.46
N GLU A 617 21.07 26.25 62.11
CA GLU A 617 22.35 26.90 61.73
C GLU A 617 22.39 27.27 60.24
N ALA A 618 21.35 26.98 59.47
CA ALA A 618 21.22 27.33 58.05
C ALA A 618 21.46 28.83 57.79
N ASN A 619 21.05 29.67 58.69
CA ASN A 619 21.34 31.11 58.64
C ASN A 619 22.85 31.44 58.72
N LEU A 620 23.62 30.65 59.46
CA LEU A 620 25.07 30.81 59.55
C LEU A 620 25.78 30.35 58.27
N LEU A 621 25.35 29.22 57.70
CA LEU A 621 25.87 28.73 56.43
C LEU A 621 25.50 29.67 55.27
N HIS A 622 24.32 30.22 55.28
CA HIS A 622 23.87 31.19 54.27
C HIS A 622 24.71 32.48 54.40
N THR A 623 24.97 32.93 55.61
CA THR A 623 25.82 34.10 55.86
C THR A 623 27.31 33.85 55.48
N CYS A 624 27.82 32.63 55.72
CA CYS A 624 29.16 32.24 55.30
C CYS A 624 29.30 32.13 53.79
N LEU A 625 28.28 31.53 53.08
CA LEU A 625 28.27 31.42 51.62
C LEU A 625 28.15 32.80 50.94
N LEU A 626 27.31 33.69 51.45
CA LEU A 626 27.22 35.08 50.97
C LEU A 626 28.51 35.86 51.20
N TYR A 627 29.16 35.62 52.32
CA TYR A 627 30.45 36.33 52.65
C TYR A 627 31.60 35.84 51.75
N THR A 628 31.61 34.57 51.33
CA THR A 628 32.63 34.02 50.42
C THR A 628 32.38 34.41 48.95
N THR A 629 31.15 34.67 48.55
CA THR A 629 30.85 35.19 47.22
C THR A 629 31.13 36.65 47.05
N ASP A 630 30.84 37.48 48.08
CA ASP A 630 31.20 38.92 48.07
C ASP A 630 32.71 39.13 48.16
N ALA A 631 33.48 38.27 48.86
CA ALA A 631 34.93 38.34 48.94
C ALA A 631 35.66 37.88 47.66
N ALA A 632 35.00 37.15 46.78
CA ALA A 632 35.56 36.74 45.49
C ALA A 632 35.40 37.82 44.42
N ASP A 633 34.45 38.74 44.58
CA ASP A 633 34.22 39.85 43.65
C ASP A 633 35.12 41.09 43.98
N GLU A 634 35.83 41.10 45.13
CA GLU A 634 36.79 42.15 45.50
C GLU A 634 38.26 41.78 45.27
N LEU A 635 38.56 40.58 44.71
CA LEU A 635 39.91 40.16 44.31
C LEU A 635 39.94 39.85 42.78
#